data_fb8125b4372e7c5b817819281b814f81
#
_entry.id   fb8125b4372e7c5b817819281b814f81
#
_cell.length_a   1.000
_cell.length_b   1.000
_cell.length_c   1.000
_cell.angle_alpha   90.00
_cell.angle_beta   90.00
_cell.angle_gamma   90.00
#
_symmetry.space_group_name_H-M   'P 1'
#
loop_
_entity.id
_entity.type
_entity.pdbx_description
1 polymer ?
#
loop_
_entity_poly.entity_id
_entity_poly.type
_entity_poly.pdbx_seq_one_letter_code
_entity_poly.pdbx_strand_id
1 'polypeptide(L)'
;MEIKCILKCLIDSQTGTSQTTGNQWQSDEWLVVVPGPREKKMVFRVRGVERCQQWRNFFDGMPDKNVPVLIRFEIDAHENTQKPGQWFNTIEAWDISVTSW
;
A
#
# COMPACT_ATOMS: atom_id res chain seq x y z
N MET A 1 9.51 -2.31 8.93
CA MET A 1 9.19 -0.96 9.44
C MET A 1 7.70 -0.86 9.65
N GLU A 2 7.27 0.04 10.51
CA GLU A 2 5.85 0.25 10.74
C GLU A 2 5.55 1.73 10.97
N ILE A 3 4.33 2.14 10.66
CA ILE A 3 3.90 3.53 10.81
C ILE A 3 2.44 3.59 11.23
N LYS A 4 2.12 4.53 12.11
CA LYS A 4 0.74 4.89 12.44
C LYS A 4 0.28 5.99 11.51
N CYS A 5 -0.86 5.79 10.86
CA CYS A 5 -1.37 6.72 9.87
C CYS A 5 -2.88 6.54 9.70
N ILE A 6 -3.46 7.32 8.82
CA ILE A 6 -4.88 7.21 8.45
C ILE A 6 -4.95 6.69 7.01
N LEU A 7 -5.66 5.59 6.81
CA LEU A 7 -5.90 5.03 5.47
C LEU A 7 -7.00 5.83 4.79
N LYS A 8 -6.67 6.51 3.70
CA LYS A 8 -7.61 7.43 3.04
C LYS A 8 -8.41 6.78 1.93
N CYS A 9 -7.76 6.25 0.91
CA CYS A 9 -8.46 5.68 -0.24
C CYS A 9 -7.54 4.83 -1.10
N LEU A 10 -8.16 3.96 -1.88
CA LEU A 10 -7.50 3.24 -2.98
C LEU A 10 -7.33 4.20 -4.15
N ILE A 11 -6.10 4.39 -4.62
CA ILE A 11 -5.82 5.34 -5.70
C ILE A 11 -5.52 4.69 -7.03
N ASP A 12 -5.07 3.43 -7.02
CA ASP A 12 -4.80 2.69 -8.25
C ASP A 12 -4.88 1.19 -7.98
N SER A 13 -5.28 0.45 -9.00
CA SER A 13 -5.33 -1.01 -8.95
C SER A 13 -4.96 -1.57 -10.31
N GLN A 14 -4.03 -2.51 -10.32
CA GLN A 14 -3.61 -3.20 -11.52
C GLN A 14 -3.79 -4.70 -11.33
N THR A 15 -4.35 -5.34 -12.34
CA THR A 15 -4.56 -6.79 -12.35
C THR A 15 -4.10 -7.36 -13.68
N GLY A 16 -3.75 -8.62 -13.68
CA GLY A 16 -3.37 -9.32 -14.89
C GLY A 16 -3.23 -10.81 -14.66
N THR A 17 -2.86 -11.50 -15.74
CA THR A 17 -2.58 -12.93 -15.69
C THR A 17 -1.16 -13.14 -16.20
N SER A 18 -0.36 -13.88 -15.43
CA SER A 18 0.99 -14.20 -15.85
C SER A 18 0.96 -15.10 -17.08
N GLN A 19 1.65 -14.70 -18.14
CA GLN A 19 1.73 -15.49 -19.35
C GLN A 19 2.55 -16.77 -19.16
N THR A 20 3.45 -16.78 -18.18
CA THR A 20 4.33 -17.91 -17.92
C THR A 20 3.64 -18.98 -17.08
N THR A 21 2.91 -18.59 -16.04
CA THR A 21 2.32 -19.51 -15.07
C THR A 21 0.79 -19.62 -15.18
N GLY A 22 0.13 -18.65 -15.85
CA GLY A 22 -1.32 -18.56 -15.91
C GLY A 22 -1.96 -18.05 -14.62
N ASN A 23 -1.16 -17.71 -13.61
CA ASN A 23 -1.67 -17.21 -12.34
C ASN A 23 -2.09 -15.75 -12.45
N GLN A 24 -3.17 -15.42 -11.76
CA GLN A 24 -3.62 -14.04 -11.64
C GLN A 24 -2.73 -13.28 -10.64
N TRP A 25 -2.47 -12.03 -10.96
CA TRP A 25 -1.77 -11.12 -10.05
C TRP A 25 -2.57 -9.84 -9.87
N GLN A 26 -2.36 -9.19 -8.75
CA GLN A 26 -3.00 -7.91 -8.41
C GLN A 26 -2.04 -7.05 -7.61
N SER A 27 -2.05 -5.77 -7.90
CA SER A 27 -1.30 -4.76 -7.16
C SER A 27 -2.19 -3.55 -6.95
N ASP A 28 -2.42 -3.18 -5.70
CA ASP A 28 -3.20 -2.00 -5.31
C ASP A 28 -2.28 -0.95 -4.72
N GLU A 29 -2.60 0.31 -4.95
CA GLU A 29 -1.91 1.43 -4.31
C GLU A 29 -2.90 2.20 -3.45
N TRP A 30 -2.51 2.44 -2.19
CA TRP A 30 -3.32 3.10 -1.20
C TRP A 30 -2.70 4.40 -0.74
N LEU A 31 -3.52 5.44 -0.67
CA LEU A 31 -3.11 6.72 -0.09
C LEU A 31 -3.33 6.69 1.42
N VAL A 32 -2.29 7.07 2.15
CA VAL A 32 -2.37 7.26 3.60
C VAL A 32 -1.92 8.66 3.95
N VAL A 33 -2.39 9.13 5.10
CA VAL A 33 -2.03 10.44 5.65
C VAL A 33 -1.39 10.22 7.01
N VAL A 34 -0.23 10.82 7.20
CA VAL A 34 0.45 10.86 8.50
C VAL A 34 0.17 12.22 9.11
N PRO A 35 -0.68 12.29 10.14
CA PRO A 35 -1.00 13.56 10.76
C PRO A 35 0.18 14.11 11.57
N GLY A 36 0.22 15.43 11.72
CA GLY A 36 1.28 16.11 12.45
C GLY A 36 1.23 17.61 12.18
N PRO A 37 2.22 18.37 12.68
CA PRO A 37 2.32 19.81 12.39
C PRO A 37 2.36 20.11 10.90
N ARG A 38 2.94 19.17 10.13
CA ARG A 38 2.85 19.15 8.67
C ARG A 38 2.29 17.79 8.27
N GLU A 39 1.07 17.81 7.75
CA GLU A 39 0.47 16.60 7.23
C GLU A 39 1.31 16.05 6.07
N LYS A 40 1.64 14.77 6.15
CA LYS A 40 2.39 14.09 5.11
C LYS A 40 1.52 13.02 4.48
N LYS A 41 1.70 12.81 3.19
CA LYS A 41 1.01 11.78 2.42
C LYS A 41 2.01 10.74 1.94
N MET A 42 1.59 9.49 1.97
CA MET A 42 2.39 8.37 1.48
C MET A 42 1.52 7.47 0.63
N VAL A 43 2.13 6.79 -0.32
CA VAL A 43 1.46 5.79 -1.14
C VAL A 43 2.09 4.44 -0.84
N PHE A 44 1.26 3.48 -0.42
CA PHE A 44 1.69 2.11 -0.17
C PHE A 44 1.22 1.21 -1.30
N ARG A 45 2.12 0.32 -1.76
CA ARG A 45 1.77 -0.74 -2.69
C ARG A 45 1.48 -2.01 -1.91
N VAL A 46 0.37 -2.66 -2.26
CA VAL A 46 -0.03 -3.95 -1.71
C VAL A 46 -0.09 -4.95 -2.86
N ARG A 47 0.69 -6.02 -2.78
CA ARG A 47 0.77 -7.04 -3.82
C ARG A 47 0.12 -8.34 -3.37
N GLY A 48 -0.51 -9.01 -4.32
CA GLY A 48 -1.15 -10.30 -4.13
C GLY A 48 -2.66 -10.18 -4.07
N VAL A 49 -3.35 -11.10 -4.76
CA VAL A 49 -4.82 -11.06 -4.88
C VAL A 49 -5.47 -11.13 -3.50
N GLU A 50 -5.04 -12.06 -2.66
CA GLU A 50 -5.62 -12.22 -1.32
C GLU A 50 -5.33 -11.02 -0.43
N ARG A 51 -4.10 -10.51 -0.45
CA ARG A 51 -3.72 -9.36 0.36
C ARG A 51 -4.46 -8.10 -0.06
N CYS A 52 -4.60 -7.87 -1.36
CA CYS A 52 -5.38 -6.74 -1.87
C CYS A 52 -6.82 -6.82 -1.39
N GLN A 53 -7.42 -8.02 -1.42
CA GLN A 53 -8.79 -8.21 -0.95
C GLN A 53 -8.89 -7.99 0.56
N GLN A 54 -7.92 -8.45 1.33
CA GLN A 54 -7.89 -8.22 2.78
C GLN A 54 -7.86 -6.73 3.12
N TRP A 55 -7.07 -5.95 2.41
CA TRP A 55 -6.99 -4.51 2.62
C TRP A 55 -8.29 -3.81 2.25
N ARG A 56 -8.92 -4.20 1.14
CA ARG A 56 -10.22 -3.64 0.74
C ARG A 56 -11.31 -3.96 1.76
N ASN A 57 -11.36 -5.20 2.23
CA ASN A 57 -12.31 -5.61 3.27
C ASN A 57 -12.06 -4.87 4.58
N PHE A 58 -10.79 -4.70 4.95
CA PHE A 58 -10.39 -3.94 6.13
C PHE A 58 -10.90 -2.50 6.05
N PHE A 59 -10.66 -1.84 4.92
CA PHE A 59 -11.07 -0.46 4.71
C PHE A 59 -12.59 -0.32 4.74
N ASP A 60 -13.29 -1.19 4.02
CA ASP A 60 -14.76 -1.16 3.92
C ASP A 60 -15.42 -1.47 5.27
N GLY A 61 -14.78 -2.30 6.08
CA GLY A 61 -15.30 -2.69 7.39
C GLY A 61 -15.08 -1.69 8.50
N MET A 62 -14.28 -0.64 8.27
CA MET A 62 -14.05 0.40 9.29
C MET A 62 -15.26 1.34 9.37
N PRO A 63 -15.93 1.43 10.53
CA PRO A 63 -17.07 2.35 10.68
C PRO A 63 -16.62 3.83 10.65
N ASP A 64 -15.42 4.10 11.13
CA ASP A 64 -14.82 5.43 11.11
C ASP A 64 -13.51 5.39 10.34
N LYS A 65 -13.44 6.13 9.22
CA LYS A 65 -12.25 6.18 8.37
C LYS A 65 -11.12 7.04 8.93
N ASN A 66 -11.37 7.76 10.00
CA ASN A 66 -10.35 8.58 10.68
C ASN A 66 -9.65 7.86 11.83
N VAL A 67 -9.97 6.59 12.05
CA VAL A 67 -9.30 5.76 13.05
C VAL A 67 -7.87 5.50 12.58
N PRO A 68 -6.87 5.65 13.47
CA PRO A 68 -5.50 5.35 13.10
C PRO A 68 -5.30 3.87 12.84
N VAL A 69 -4.47 3.58 11.86
CA VAL A 69 -4.06 2.21 11.52
C VAL A 69 -2.54 2.08 11.65
N LEU A 70 -2.10 0.89 11.99
CA LEU A 70 -0.69 0.53 11.99
C LEU A 70 -0.41 -0.28 10.74
N ILE A 71 0.49 0.22 9.91
CA ILE A 71 0.89 -0.45 8.67
C ILE A 71 2.34 -0.91 8.81
N ARG A 72 2.58 -2.18 8.50
CA ARG A 72 3.92 -2.74 8.39
C ARG A 72 4.32 -2.78 6.94
N PHE A 73 5.52 -2.29 6.65
CA PHE A 73 5.98 -2.08 5.28
C PHE A 73 7.49 -2.21 5.16
N GLU A 74 7.93 -2.31 3.91
CA GLU A 74 9.34 -2.29 3.54
C GLU A 74 9.53 -1.26 2.42
N ILE A 75 10.73 -0.69 2.36
CA ILE A 75 11.12 0.21 1.27
C ILE A 75 12.16 -0.53 0.45
N ASP A 76 11.93 -0.61 -0.85
CA ASP A 76 12.85 -1.21 -1.78
C ASP A 76 13.14 -0.24 -2.91
N ALA A 77 14.39 -0.22 -3.36
CA ALA A 77 14.80 0.61 -4.46
C ALA A 77 15.03 -0.25 -5.69
N HIS A 78 14.61 0.26 -6.85
CA HIS A 78 14.88 -0.42 -8.11
C HIS A 78 15.26 0.59 -9.18
N GLU A 79 16.12 0.14 -10.09
CA GLU A 79 16.60 0.95 -11.19
C GLU A 79 15.61 0.91 -12.35
N ASN A 80 15.41 2.07 -12.99
CA ASN A 80 14.66 2.13 -14.23
C ASN A 80 15.47 1.49 -15.36
N THR A 81 14.98 0.38 -15.90
CA THR A 81 15.68 -0.35 -16.95
C THR A 81 15.78 0.41 -18.26
N GLN A 82 14.89 1.37 -18.49
CA GLN A 82 14.90 2.21 -19.70
C GLN A 82 15.81 3.43 -19.58
N LYS A 83 16.14 3.83 -18.35
CA LYS A 83 17.01 4.99 -18.06
C LYS A 83 18.01 4.60 -16.98
N PRO A 84 19.14 3.97 -17.34
CA PRO A 84 20.15 3.58 -16.36
C PRO A 84 20.62 4.77 -15.50
N GLY A 85 20.78 4.53 -14.21
CA GLY A 85 21.14 5.56 -13.25
C GLY A 85 19.95 6.26 -12.59
N GLN A 86 18.73 6.02 -13.05
CA GLN A 86 17.52 6.52 -12.40
C GLN A 86 16.92 5.46 -11.50
N TRP A 87 16.79 5.78 -10.21
CA TRP A 87 16.30 4.84 -9.19
C TRP A 87 14.99 5.33 -8.59
N PHE A 88 14.11 4.38 -8.26
CA PHE A 88 12.84 4.64 -7.60
C PHE A 88 12.76 3.86 -6.30
N ASN A 89 12.13 4.47 -5.30
CA ASN A 89 11.73 3.76 -4.08
C ASN A 89 10.29 3.28 -4.22
N THR A 90 10.04 2.03 -3.83
CA THR A 90 8.70 1.48 -3.68
C THR A 90 8.48 1.16 -2.22
N ILE A 91 7.37 1.64 -1.67
CA ILE A 91 6.95 1.33 -0.31
C ILE A 91 5.92 0.22 -0.40
N GLU A 92 6.29 -0.99 -0.01
CA GLU A 92 5.45 -2.17 -0.10
C GLU A 92 4.94 -2.55 1.29
N ALA A 93 3.61 -2.53 1.45
CA ALA A 93 2.97 -2.86 2.70
C ALA A 93 2.50 -4.31 2.69
N TRP A 94 2.59 -4.97 3.84
CA TRP A 94 2.22 -6.37 3.96
C TRP A 94 1.28 -6.67 5.13
N ASP A 95 1.06 -5.73 6.04
CA ASP A 95 0.14 -5.91 7.15
C ASP A 95 -0.50 -4.59 7.55
N ILE A 96 -1.75 -4.65 7.98
CA ILE A 96 -2.51 -3.50 8.46
C ILE A 96 -3.41 -3.91 9.62
N SER A 97 -3.47 -3.06 10.63
CA SER A 97 -4.34 -3.28 11.80
C SER A 97 -4.81 -1.95 12.39
N VAL A 98 -5.92 -1.98 13.09
CA VAL A 98 -6.39 -0.81 13.85
C VAL A 98 -5.48 -0.59 15.03
N THR A 99 -5.20 0.65 15.34
CA THR A 99 -4.38 1.05 16.48
C THR A 99 -4.96 2.28 17.17
N SER A 100 -4.23 2.83 18.11
CA SER A 100 -4.56 4.11 18.77
C SER A 100 -3.34 5.03 18.73
N TRP A 101 -3.61 6.32 18.78
CA TRP A 101 -2.53 7.30 18.78
C TRP A 101 -1.64 7.25 20.02
#